data_b313bf238849173111853ae658242c66
#
_entry.id   b313bf238849173111853ae658242c66
#
_cell.length_a   1.000
_cell.length_b   1.000
_cell.length_c   1.000
_cell.angle_alpha   90.00
_cell.angle_beta   90.00
_cell.angle_gamma   90.00
#
_symmetry.space_group_name_H-M   'P 1'
#
loop_
_entity.id
_entity.type
_entity.pdbx_description
1 polymer ?
#
loop_
_entity_poly.entity_id
_entity_poly.type
_entity_poly.pdbx_seq_one_letter_code
_entity_poly.pdbx_strand_id
1 'polypeptide(L)'
;MKLNIVIQVVGSRGDVQPFIALGTELQRYGHRVRLATHDMFASFVRMAGLEFYPIGGDPASLMAYMVKNPSLMPSMKTMMSGEIKQKRQMVAEMLSGCWDSCVLPDPLNGQPFVADAIIANPPSFAHVHCAQALGIPVHLMFTMPWTGTRAFPHPLANLTNVDGSHAAANYLSYHLVDWMTWQGLVANDISCYFTRSQNS
;
A
#
# COMPACT_ATOMS: atom_id res chain seq x y z
N MET A 1 23.93 6.86 -11.68
CA MET A 1 23.65 7.36 -10.31
C MET A 1 23.11 6.19 -9.52
N LYS A 2 23.62 5.93 -8.33
CA LYS A 2 23.08 4.87 -7.44
C LYS A 2 22.08 5.51 -6.49
N LEU A 3 20.90 4.90 -6.36
CA LEU A 3 19.81 5.41 -5.54
C LEU A 3 19.48 4.42 -4.44
N ASN A 4 19.00 4.92 -3.31
CA ASN A 4 18.28 4.15 -2.28
C ASN A 4 16.80 4.14 -2.65
N ILE A 5 16.28 3.01 -3.04
CA ILE A 5 14.88 2.86 -3.45
C ILE A 5 14.12 2.09 -2.39
N VAL A 6 13.05 2.66 -1.86
CA VAL A 6 12.11 1.93 -1.03
C VAL A 6 10.92 1.48 -1.86
N ILE A 7 10.56 0.21 -1.74
CA ILE A 7 9.38 -0.38 -2.37
C ILE A 7 8.38 -0.69 -1.26
N GLN A 8 7.24 -0.01 -1.25
CA GLN A 8 6.18 -0.17 -0.25
C GLN A 8 5.04 -1.01 -0.82
N VAL A 9 4.79 -2.16 -0.22
CA VAL A 9 3.77 -3.11 -0.72
C VAL A 9 2.90 -3.61 0.42
N VAL A 10 1.63 -3.28 0.35
CA VAL A 10 0.57 -3.80 1.23
C VAL A 10 -0.25 -4.82 0.45
N GLY A 11 -0.44 -6.01 1.02
CA GLY A 11 -1.29 -7.03 0.42
C GLY A 11 -0.81 -8.46 0.65
N SER A 12 -1.20 -9.34 -0.25
CA SER A 12 -0.92 -10.77 -0.23
C SER A 12 0.45 -11.10 -0.86
N ARG A 13 0.82 -12.37 -0.85
CA ARG A 13 2.02 -12.85 -1.55
C ARG A 13 1.99 -12.52 -3.06
N GLY A 14 0.81 -12.56 -3.67
CA GLY A 14 0.64 -12.22 -5.10
C GLY A 14 0.96 -10.75 -5.39
N ASP A 15 0.77 -9.88 -4.41
CA ASP A 15 1.14 -8.47 -4.52
C ASP A 15 2.64 -8.27 -4.31
N VAL A 16 3.25 -8.98 -3.37
CA VAL A 16 4.67 -8.83 -3.00
C VAL A 16 5.62 -9.44 -4.04
N GLN A 17 5.29 -10.60 -4.57
CA GLN A 17 6.18 -11.39 -5.44
C GLN A 17 6.68 -10.63 -6.69
N PRO A 18 5.86 -9.88 -7.44
CA PRO A 18 6.32 -9.08 -8.58
C PRO A 18 7.31 -7.99 -8.20
N PHE A 19 7.13 -7.40 -7.02
CA PHE A 19 8.05 -6.37 -6.52
C PHE A 19 9.39 -6.92 -6.06
N ILE A 20 9.46 -8.19 -5.66
CA ILE A 20 10.74 -8.88 -5.43
C ILE A 20 11.52 -8.97 -6.75
N ALA A 21 10.87 -9.40 -7.83
CA ALA A 21 11.51 -9.46 -9.14
C ALA A 21 12.00 -8.09 -9.60
N LEU A 22 11.16 -7.06 -9.46
CA LEU A 22 11.53 -5.68 -9.78
C LEU A 22 12.72 -5.21 -8.92
N GLY A 23 12.65 -5.43 -7.61
CA GLY A 23 13.71 -5.02 -6.67
C GLY A 23 15.05 -5.69 -6.97
N THR A 24 15.03 -6.99 -7.28
CA THR A 24 16.24 -7.73 -7.68
C THR A 24 16.83 -7.16 -8.96
N GLU A 25 16.00 -6.79 -9.94
CA GLU A 25 16.48 -6.19 -11.18
C GLU A 25 17.06 -4.80 -10.93
N LEU A 26 16.43 -3.97 -10.11
CA LEU A 26 16.98 -2.66 -9.72
C LEU A 26 18.34 -2.78 -9.02
N GLN A 27 18.55 -3.82 -8.19
CA GLN A 27 19.86 -4.10 -7.59
C GLN A 27 20.92 -4.44 -8.63
N ARG A 28 20.58 -5.14 -9.72
CA ARG A 28 21.49 -5.42 -10.82
C ARG A 28 22.01 -4.16 -11.51
N TYR A 29 21.18 -3.10 -11.52
CA TYR A 29 21.58 -1.78 -11.99
C TYR A 29 22.35 -0.97 -10.94
N GLY A 30 22.62 -1.55 -9.78
CA GLY A 30 23.47 -0.99 -8.73
C GLY A 30 22.74 -0.09 -7.74
N HIS A 31 21.41 -0.10 -7.72
CA HIS A 31 20.61 0.57 -6.69
C HIS A 31 20.62 -0.22 -5.38
N ARG A 32 20.49 0.47 -4.26
CA ARG A 32 20.18 -0.14 -2.98
C ARG A 32 18.67 -0.22 -2.85
N VAL A 33 18.12 -1.41 -2.65
CA VAL A 33 16.68 -1.63 -2.65
C VAL A 33 16.22 -2.21 -1.33
N ARG A 34 15.26 -1.53 -0.71
CA ARG A 34 14.55 -1.96 0.49
C ARG A 34 13.10 -2.26 0.13
N LEU A 35 12.62 -3.45 0.46
CA LEU A 35 11.22 -3.82 0.30
C LEU A 35 10.52 -3.77 1.66
N ALA A 36 9.59 -2.83 1.80
CA ALA A 36 8.78 -2.60 2.98
C ALA A 36 7.42 -3.28 2.81
N THR A 37 7.15 -4.30 3.60
CA THR A 37 5.92 -5.10 3.53
C THR A 37 5.64 -5.79 4.88
N HIS A 38 4.60 -6.61 4.93
CA HIS A 38 4.19 -7.31 6.15
C HIS A 38 5.24 -8.31 6.64
N ASP A 39 5.36 -8.47 7.97
CA ASP A 39 6.38 -9.31 8.64
C ASP A 39 6.43 -10.75 8.15
N MET A 40 5.29 -11.33 7.79
CA MET A 40 5.22 -12.70 7.29
C MET A 40 6.02 -12.93 6.00
N PHE A 41 6.37 -11.88 5.26
CA PHE A 41 7.15 -11.95 4.03
C PHE A 41 8.65 -11.70 4.24
N ALA A 42 9.10 -11.47 5.48
CA ALA A 42 10.49 -11.15 5.79
C ALA A 42 11.49 -12.17 5.21
N SER A 43 11.25 -13.44 5.44
CA SER A 43 12.11 -14.51 4.91
C SER A 43 12.11 -14.56 3.39
N PHE A 44 10.95 -14.37 2.77
CA PHE A 44 10.79 -14.40 1.32
C PHE A 44 11.54 -13.25 0.63
N VAL A 45 11.48 -12.04 1.20
CA VAL A 45 12.21 -10.86 0.70
C VAL A 45 13.72 -11.04 0.87
N ARG A 46 14.16 -11.47 2.05
CA ARG A 46 15.59 -11.65 2.35
C ARG A 46 16.25 -12.76 1.55
N MET A 47 15.54 -13.86 1.29
CA MET A 47 16.04 -14.93 0.42
C MET A 47 16.32 -14.47 -1.02
N ALA A 48 15.64 -13.41 -1.47
CA ALA A 48 15.90 -12.77 -2.75
C ALA A 48 17.07 -11.76 -2.71
N GLY A 49 17.70 -11.56 -1.55
CA GLY A 49 18.83 -10.64 -1.36
C GLY A 49 18.42 -9.18 -1.21
N LEU A 50 17.14 -8.88 -1.00
CA LEU A 50 16.64 -7.52 -0.77
C LEU A 50 16.67 -7.16 0.72
N GLU A 51 16.85 -5.87 1.04
CA GLU A 51 16.61 -5.38 2.38
C GLU A 51 15.12 -5.45 2.69
N PHE A 52 14.78 -5.95 3.88
CA PHE A 52 13.40 -6.01 4.34
C PHE A 52 13.15 -4.99 5.45
N TYR A 53 12.01 -4.30 5.36
CA TYR A 53 11.53 -3.44 6.44
C TYR A 53 10.08 -3.79 6.80
N PRO A 54 9.76 -4.02 8.09
CA PRO A 54 8.40 -4.32 8.53
C PRO A 54 7.51 -3.07 8.50
N ILE A 55 6.33 -3.16 7.88
CA ILE A 55 5.34 -2.08 7.93
C ILE A 55 4.24 -2.33 8.97
N GLY A 56 4.27 -3.47 9.66
CA GLY A 56 3.19 -3.91 10.52
C GLY A 56 1.94 -4.38 9.78
N GLY A 57 0.85 -4.47 10.51
CA GLY A 57 -0.43 -4.97 10.00
C GLY A 57 -0.43 -6.47 9.69
N ASP A 58 -1.62 -7.08 9.73
CA ASP A 58 -1.82 -8.49 9.37
C ASP A 58 -2.58 -8.60 8.04
N PRO A 59 -1.92 -9.07 6.96
CA PRO A 59 -2.58 -9.22 5.66
C PRO A 59 -3.72 -10.26 5.68
N ALA A 60 -3.67 -11.27 6.56
CA ALA A 60 -4.75 -12.24 6.68
C ALA A 60 -6.03 -11.58 7.22
N SER A 61 -5.89 -10.74 8.23
CA SER A 61 -7.01 -9.94 8.78
C SER A 61 -7.53 -8.93 7.75
N LEU A 62 -6.66 -8.32 6.95
CA LEU A 62 -7.05 -7.41 5.87
C LEU A 62 -7.83 -8.14 4.79
N MET A 63 -7.34 -9.29 4.32
CA MET A 63 -8.01 -10.12 3.31
C MET A 63 -9.34 -10.68 3.82
N ALA A 64 -9.40 -11.17 5.06
CA ALA A 64 -10.65 -11.67 5.66
C ALA A 64 -11.74 -10.58 5.69
N TYR A 65 -11.33 -9.34 5.93
CA TYR A 65 -12.27 -8.22 5.87
C TYR A 65 -12.75 -7.91 4.45
N MET A 66 -11.86 -7.87 3.49
CA MET A 66 -12.22 -7.63 2.08
C MET A 66 -13.18 -8.70 1.56
N VAL A 67 -12.98 -9.95 1.98
CA VAL A 67 -13.90 -11.06 1.64
C VAL A 67 -15.26 -10.92 2.31
N LYS A 68 -15.29 -10.50 3.60
CA LYS A 68 -16.56 -10.26 4.33
C LYS A 68 -17.33 -9.04 3.82
N ASN A 69 -16.63 -8.06 3.29
CA ASN A 69 -17.19 -6.81 2.79
C ASN A 69 -16.75 -6.59 1.34
N PRO A 70 -17.32 -7.34 0.38
CA PRO A 70 -16.95 -7.24 -1.03
C PRO A 70 -17.34 -5.89 -1.66
N SER A 71 -18.19 -5.11 -0.98
CA SER A 71 -18.39 -3.69 -1.26
C SER A 71 -17.59 -2.85 -0.25
N LEU A 72 -16.97 -1.77 -0.70
CA LEU A 72 -16.23 -0.84 0.15
C LEU A 72 -17.07 -0.19 1.26
N MET A 73 -18.38 -0.39 1.27
CA MET A 73 -19.28 0.05 2.33
C MET A 73 -19.32 -0.96 3.47
N PRO A 74 -18.96 -0.57 4.71
CA PRO A 74 -19.12 -1.40 5.88
C PRO A 74 -20.61 -1.68 6.13
N SER A 75 -20.96 -2.93 6.44
CA SER A 75 -22.32 -3.23 6.87
C SER A 75 -22.63 -2.56 8.22
N MET A 76 -23.91 -2.23 8.50
CA MET A 76 -24.30 -1.64 9.79
C MET A 76 -23.85 -2.50 11.00
N LYS A 77 -23.77 -3.81 10.86
CA LYS A 77 -23.22 -4.72 11.88
C LYS A 77 -21.72 -4.47 12.14
N THR A 78 -20.95 -4.22 11.11
CA THR A 78 -19.52 -3.91 11.20
C THR A 78 -19.27 -2.56 11.86
N MET A 79 -20.17 -1.58 11.66
CA MET A 79 -20.08 -0.28 12.32
C MET A 79 -20.29 -0.34 13.84
N MET A 80 -21.07 -1.31 14.34
CA MET A 80 -21.36 -1.47 15.77
C MET A 80 -20.39 -2.39 16.52
N SER A 81 -19.57 -3.19 15.82
CA SER A 81 -18.77 -4.27 16.41
C SER A 81 -17.39 -3.90 16.95
N GLY A 82 -17.01 -2.62 16.91
CA GLY A 82 -15.65 -2.17 17.31
C GLY A 82 -14.53 -2.58 16.34
N GLU A 83 -14.83 -3.36 15.30
CA GLU A 83 -13.88 -3.77 14.26
C GLU A 83 -13.26 -2.58 13.52
N ILE A 84 -13.99 -1.47 13.43
CA ILE A 84 -13.51 -0.23 12.81
C ILE A 84 -12.32 0.34 13.57
N LYS A 85 -12.34 0.30 14.92
CA LYS A 85 -11.25 0.83 15.75
C LYS A 85 -9.96 0.01 15.55
N GLN A 86 -10.06 -1.31 15.57
CA GLN A 86 -8.92 -2.19 15.32
C GLN A 86 -8.29 -1.96 13.95
N LYS A 87 -9.12 -1.70 12.94
CA LYS A 87 -8.65 -1.45 11.57
C LYS A 87 -7.98 -0.11 11.42
N ARG A 88 -8.53 0.91 12.06
CA ARG A 88 -7.88 2.23 12.11
C ARG A 88 -6.49 2.13 12.74
N GLN A 89 -6.37 1.35 13.82
CA GLN A 89 -5.09 1.13 14.47
C GLN A 89 -4.11 0.38 13.56
N MET A 90 -4.56 -0.68 12.87
CA MET A 90 -3.74 -1.42 11.92
C MET A 90 -3.30 -0.56 10.73
N VAL A 91 -4.20 0.27 10.17
CA VAL A 91 -3.85 1.21 9.10
C VAL A 91 -2.84 2.24 9.60
N ALA A 92 -3.05 2.79 10.80
CA ALA A 92 -2.12 3.72 11.41
C ALA A 92 -0.72 3.13 11.61
N GLU A 93 -0.63 1.87 12.07
CA GLU A 93 0.62 1.11 12.19
C GLU A 93 1.31 0.96 10.83
N MET A 94 0.57 0.55 9.79
CA MET A 94 1.12 0.42 8.44
C MET A 94 1.60 1.76 7.87
N LEU A 95 0.88 2.87 8.10
CA LEU A 95 1.28 4.20 7.67
C LEU A 95 2.60 4.63 8.34
N SER A 96 2.72 4.38 9.66
CA SER A 96 3.96 4.64 10.40
C SER A 96 5.11 3.79 9.87
N GLY A 97 4.89 2.49 9.69
CA GLY A 97 5.91 1.58 9.13
C GLY A 97 6.36 1.97 7.73
N CYS A 98 5.44 2.47 6.88
CA CYS A 98 5.81 3.01 5.58
C CYS A 98 6.73 4.25 5.69
N TRP A 99 6.44 5.17 6.61
CA TRP A 99 7.32 6.31 6.87
C TRP A 99 8.68 5.86 7.38
N ASP A 100 8.70 5.02 8.41
CA ASP A 100 9.91 4.48 9.03
C ASP A 100 10.79 3.77 8.01
N SER A 101 10.20 3.03 7.07
CA SER A 101 10.92 2.37 5.97
C SER A 101 11.71 3.32 5.08
N CYS A 102 11.30 4.58 4.99
CA CYS A 102 11.98 5.59 4.18
C CYS A 102 13.20 6.20 4.86
N VAL A 103 13.23 6.26 6.20
CA VAL A 103 14.21 7.08 6.94
C VAL A 103 14.98 6.32 8.01
N LEU A 104 14.45 5.20 8.54
CA LEU A 104 15.11 4.46 9.60
C LEU A 104 16.17 3.49 9.08
N PRO A 105 17.21 3.18 9.89
CA PRO A 105 18.22 2.21 9.57
C PRO A 105 17.65 0.82 9.29
N ASP A 106 18.44 -0.03 8.63
CA ASP A 106 18.09 -1.44 8.43
C ASP A 106 17.95 -2.15 9.79
N PRO A 107 16.82 -2.83 10.05
CA PRO A 107 16.58 -3.48 11.35
C PRO A 107 17.57 -4.61 11.69
N LEU A 108 18.26 -5.18 10.70
CA LEU A 108 19.20 -6.29 10.90
C LEU A 108 20.63 -5.84 11.20
N ASN A 109 21.11 -4.87 10.42
CA ASN A 109 22.54 -4.50 10.44
C ASN A 109 22.78 -3.06 10.90
N GLY A 110 21.72 -2.30 11.18
CA GLY A 110 21.81 -0.92 11.62
C GLY A 110 22.33 0.07 10.56
N GLN A 111 22.48 -0.34 9.30
CA GLN A 111 22.97 0.56 8.24
C GLN A 111 21.97 1.69 7.99
N PRO A 112 22.41 2.95 8.03
CA PRO A 112 21.57 4.10 7.73
C PRO A 112 20.92 3.97 6.34
N PHE A 113 19.66 4.39 6.26
CA PHE A 113 18.91 4.42 5.01
C PHE A 113 18.06 5.69 4.94
N VAL A 114 18.16 6.39 3.83
CA VAL A 114 17.24 7.46 3.47
C VAL A 114 16.86 7.23 2.01
N ALA A 115 15.56 7.20 1.73
CA ALA A 115 15.05 6.94 0.40
C ALA A 115 15.31 8.11 -0.56
N ASP A 116 15.77 7.81 -1.76
CA ASP A 116 15.90 8.75 -2.89
C ASP A 116 14.70 8.64 -3.85
N ALA A 117 13.97 7.52 -3.82
CA ALA A 117 12.77 7.29 -4.60
C ALA A 117 11.87 6.26 -3.91
N ILE A 118 10.57 6.37 -4.13
CA ILE A 118 9.56 5.43 -3.64
C ILE A 118 8.90 4.73 -4.83
N ILE A 119 8.79 3.40 -4.74
CA ILE A 119 7.89 2.61 -5.57
C ILE A 119 6.82 2.05 -4.63
N ALA A 120 5.54 2.19 -4.97
CA ALA A 120 4.48 1.75 -4.07
C ALA A 120 3.29 1.17 -4.83
N ASN A 121 2.61 0.22 -4.19
CA ASN A 121 1.28 -0.14 -4.65
C ASN A 121 0.22 0.79 -4.01
N PRO A 122 -0.93 1.06 -4.67
CA PRO A 122 -1.94 1.97 -4.16
C PRO A 122 -2.41 1.69 -2.72
N PRO A 123 -2.57 0.41 -2.27
CA PRO A 123 -2.99 0.11 -0.91
C PRO A 123 -2.01 0.52 0.20
N SER A 124 -0.79 0.93 -0.12
CA SER A 124 0.17 1.42 0.89
C SER A 124 -0.22 2.78 1.48
N PHE A 125 -0.99 3.57 0.74
CA PHE A 125 -1.57 4.88 1.08
C PHE A 125 -0.58 5.96 1.58
N ALA A 126 0.46 5.60 2.32
CA ALA A 126 1.43 6.54 2.89
C ALA A 126 2.37 7.15 1.86
N HIS A 127 2.54 6.53 0.71
CA HIS A 127 3.57 6.84 -0.29
C HIS A 127 3.55 8.29 -0.76
N VAL A 128 2.37 8.89 -0.96
CA VAL A 128 2.26 10.29 -1.38
C VAL A 128 2.80 11.23 -0.31
N HIS A 129 2.43 10.99 0.95
CA HIS A 129 2.87 11.81 2.08
C HIS A 129 4.37 11.64 2.34
N CYS A 130 4.89 10.41 2.26
CA CYS A 130 6.32 10.14 2.38
C CYS A 130 7.12 10.86 1.29
N ALA A 131 6.68 10.75 0.03
CA ALA A 131 7.33 11.40 -1.10
C ALA A 131 7.31 12.93 -0.98
N GLN A 132 6.18 13.49 -0.58
CA GLN A 132 6.02 14.94 -0.38
C GLN A 132 6.91 15.44 0.76
N ALA A 133 6.96 14.75 1.88
CA ALA A 133 7.78 15.14 3.03
C ALA A 133 9.28 15.07 2.74
N LEU A 134 9.73 14.10 1.96
CA LEU A 134 11.12 13.91 1.58
C LEU A 134 11.53 14.66 0.31
N GLY A 135 10.57 15.20 -0.45
CA GLY A 135 10.85 15.87 -1.73
C GLY A 135 11.36 14.92 -2.82
N ILE A 136 10.97 13.65 -2.80
CA ILE A 136 11.46 12.59 -3.70
C ILE A 136 10.34 12.08 -4.63
N PRO A 137 10.71 11.49 -5.80
CA PRO A 137 9.74 10.93 -6.72
C PRO A 137 9.06 9.68 -6.15
N VAL A 138 7.77 9.50 -6.51
CA VAL A 138 6.99 8.29 -6.25
C VAL A 138 6.51 7.68 -7.55
N HIS A 139 6.63 6.35 -7.68
CA HIS A 139 6.15 5.56 -8.79
C HIS A 139 5.09 4.59 -8.30
N LEU A 140 3.85 4.72 -8.80
CA LEU A 140 2.77 3.80 -8.50
C LEU A 140 2.81 2.63 -9.47
N MET A 141 2.86 1.42 -8.92
CA MET A 141 2.81 0.17 -9.66
C MET A 141 1.84 -0.79 -8.97
N PHE A 142 1.03 -1.46 -9.74
CA PHE A 142 0.05 -2.39 -9.18
C PHE A 142 -0.13 -3.62 -10.06
N THR A 143 -0.44 -4.74 -9.41
CA THR A 143 -0.65 -6.05 -10.05
C THR A 143 -2.07 -6.23 -10.56
N MET A 144 -2.97 -5.32 -10.24
CA MET A 144 -4.32 -5.30 -10.79
C MET A 144 -4.62 -3.96 -11.50
N PRO A 145 -5.61 -3.91 -12.41
CA PRO A 145 -6.00 -2.69 -13.10
C PRO A 145 -6.44 -1.61 -12.11
N TRP A 146 -5.80 -0.45 -12.17
CA TRP A 146 -6.11 0.70 -11.31
C TRP A 146 -6.51 1.94 -12.13
N THR A 147 -6.04 2.04 -13.35
CA THR A 147 -6.38 3.15 -14.24
C THR A 147 -7.76 2.94 -14.86
N GLY A 148 -8.59 3.98 -14.82
CA GLY A 148 -9.96 3.95 -15.35
C GLY A 148 -10.02 3.49 -16.81
N THR A 149 -10.82 2.46 -17.09
CA THR A 149 -11.08 1.93 -18.42
C THR A 149 -12.56 1.74 -18.66
N ARG A 150 -12.95 1.74 -19.93
CA ARG A 150 -14.32 1.42 -20.36
C ARG A 150 -14.52 -0.07 -20.63
N ALA A 151 -13.45 -0.86 -20.68
CA ALA A 151 -13.50 -2.26 -21.09
C ALA A 151 -14.10 -3.17 -20.01
N PHE A 152 -13.86 -2.87 -18.72
CA PHE A 152 -14.36 -3.63 -17.57
C PHE A 152 -14.47 -2.72 -16.34
N PRO A 153 -15.34 -3.07 -15.36
CA PRO A 153 -15.48 -2.28 -14.12
C PRO A 153 -14.26 -2.46 -13.21
N HIS A 154 -14.10 -1.53 -12.26
CA HIS A 154 -13.09 -1.65 -11.24
C HIS A 154 -13.28 -2.93 -10.41
N PRO A 155 -12.23 -3.73 -10.15
CA PRO A 155 -12.36 -5.02 -9.45
C PRO A 155 -13.06 -4.93 -8.07
N LEU A 156 -12.91 -3.81 -7.36
CA LEU A 156 -13.51 -3.58 -6.05
C LEU A 156 -14.92 -2.96 -6.10
N ALA A 157 -15.41 -2.60 -7.28
CA ALA A 157 -16.75 -1.98 -7.43
C ALA A 157 -17.88 -3.00 -7.32
N ASN A 158 -17.57 -4.31 -7.41
CA ASN A 158 -18.53 -5.43 -7.35
C ASN A 158 -19.81 -5.22 -8.18
N LEU A 159 -19.65 -4.66 -9.40
CA LEU A 159 -20.76 -4.51 -10.33
C LEU A 159 -21.05 -5.87 -10.94
N THR A 160 -22.02 -6.60 -10.35
CA THR A 160 -22.54 -7.84 -10.91
C THR A 160 -23.48 -7.52 -12.06
N ASN A 161 -23.11 -8.01 -13.26
CA ASN A 161 -23.92 -8.16 -14.47
C ASN A 161 -25.10 -7.19 -14.65
N VAL A 162 -24.87 -6.19 -15.50
CA VAL A 162 -25.96 -5.54 -16.21
C VAL A 162 -25.66 -5.70 -17.69
N ASP A 163 -26.56 -6.27 -18.43
CA ASP A 163 -26.41 -6.61 -19.85
C ASP A 163 -25.79 -5.51 -20.70
N GLY A 164 -24.78 -5.89 -21.43
CA GLY A 164 -24.13 -5.30 -22.60
C GLY A 164 -24.40 -3.86 -22.98
N SER A 165 -23.75 -2.90 -22.46
CA SER A 165 -23.29 -1.59 -23.01
C SER A 165 -22.94 -0.59 -21.90
N HIS A 166 -22.10 -1.00 -20.98
CA HIS A 166 -21.86 -0.17 -19.79
C HIS A 166 -20.44 0.44 -19.74
N ALA A 167 -19.88 0.81 -20.91
CA ALA A 167 -18.59 1.47 -20.98
C ALA A 167 -18.49 2.68 -20.03
N ALA A 168 -19.59 3.45 -19.92
CA ALA A 168 -19.66 4.58 -18.98
C ALA A 168 -19.70 4.11 -17.52
N ALA A 169 -20.49 3.08 -17.20
CA ALA A 169 -20.57 2.51 -15.85
C ALA A 169 -19.23 1.89 -15.42
N ASN A 170 -18.55 1.18 -16.35
CA ASN A 170 -17.22 0.66 -16.10
C ASN A 170 -16.25 1.78 -15.72
N TYR A 171 -16.20 2.85 -16.50
CA TYR A 171 -15.33 3.98 -16.24
C TYR A 171 -15.68 4.69 -14.91
N LEU A 172 -16.97 4.95 -14.66
CA LEU A 172 -17.42 5.59 -13.42
C LEU A 172 -17.13 4.76 -12.18
N SER A 173 -17.06 3.43 -12.29
CA SER A 173 -16.73 2.54 -11.17
C SER A 173 -15.35 2.84 -10.58
N TYR A 174 -14.38 3.25 -11.39
CA TYR A 174 -13.04 3.64 -10.93
C TYR A 174 -13.09 4.92 -10.08
N HIS A 175 -13.83 5.94 -10.56
CA HIS A 175 -13.99 7.17 -9.79
C HIS A 175 -14.76 6.98 -8.49
N LEU A 176 -15.75 6.08 -8.49
CA LEU A 176 -16.49 5.74 -7.27
C LEU A 176 -15.56 5.07 -6.25
N VAL A 177 -14.75 4.11 -6.68
CA VAL A 177 -13.78 3.43 -5.79
C VAL A 177 -12.74 4.41 -5.26
N ASP A 178 -12.19 5.28 -6.10
CA ASP A 178 -11.25 6.31 -5.68
C ASP A 178 -11.87 7.25 -4.63
N TRP A 179 -13.08 7.73 -4.89
CA TRP A 179 -13.78 8.61 -3.95
C TRP A 179 -14.07 7.93 -2.61
N MET A 180 -14.53 6.68 -2.63
CA MET A 180 -14.81 5.91 -1.40
C MET A 180 -13.53 5.62 -0.61
N THR A 181 -12.45 5.27 -1.30
CA THR A 181 -11.13 5.05 -0.70
C THR A 181 -10.63 6.32 -0.03
N TRP A 182 -10.75 7.46 -0.72
CA TRP A 182 -10.36 8.76 -0.18
C TRP A 182 -11.17 9.14 1.07
N GLN A 183 -12.49 8.94 1.06
CA GLN A 183 -13.34 9.18 2.24
C GLN A 183 -12.93 8.31 3.42
N GLY A 184 -12.60 7.05 3.18
CA GLY A 184 -12.12 6.13 4.21
C GLY A 184 -10.77 6.56 4.82
N LEU A 185 -9.88 7.13 4.01
CA LEU A 185 -8.57 7.63 4.44
C LEU A 185 -8.67 8.94 5.21
N VAL A 186 -9.45 9.90 4.72
CA VAL A 186 -9.67 11.20 5.40
C VAL A 186 -10.31 10.98 6.78
N ALA A 187 -11.23 10.04 6.91
CA ALA A 187 -11.82 9.69 8.20
C ALA A 187 -10.79 9.09 9.21
N ASN A 188 -9.62 8.68 8.75
CA ASN A 188 -8.52 8.19 9.59
C ASN A 188 -7.50 9.28 10.00
N ASP A 189 -7.73 10.53 9.60
CA ASP A 189 -6.91 11.71 9.95
C ASP A 189 -5.39 11.49 9.67
N ILE A 190 -5.09 11.04 8.45
CA ILE A 190 -3.72 10.71 8.01
C ILE A 190 -2.76 11.89 8.20
N SER A 191 -3.26 13.12 8.03
CA SER A 191 -2.44 14.33 8.20
C SER A 191 -1.90 14.49 9.62
N CYS A 192 -2.64 14.03 10.63
CA CYS A 192 -2.25 14.13 12.04
C CYS A 192 -1.06 13.22 12.38
N TYR A 193 -0.93 12.06 11.72
CA TYR A 193 0.18 11.14 11.97
C TYR A 193 1.51 11.70 11.42
N PHE A 194 1.50 12.32 10.24
CA PHE A 194 2.71 12.89 9.64
C PHE A 194 3.18 14.17 10.33
N THR A 195 2.27 14.99 10.90
CA THR A 195 2.64 16.17 11.67
C THR A 195 3.28 15.82 13.02
N ARG A 196 2.91 14.70 13.61
CA ARG A 196 3.49 14.23 14.88
C ARG A 196 4.90 13.67 14.74
N SER A 197 5.19 12.96 13.65
CA SER A 197 6.53 12.37 13.42
C SER A 197 7.60 13.39 13.03
N GLN A 198 7.23 14.61 12.63
CA GLN A 198 8.18 15.70 12.36
C GLN A 198 8.60 16.47 13.61
N ASN A 199 7.91 16.28 14.74
CA ASN A 199 8.17 16.98 15.99
C ASN A 199 8.79 16.08 17.08
N SER A 200 9.22 14.87 16.74
CA SER A 200 9.94 13.92 17.59
C SER A 200 11.35 13.71 17.09
#